data_e948f8d6afa6d56fcbe5073fc2684a0e
#
_entry.id   e948f8d6afa6d56fcbe5073fc2684a0e
#
_cell.length_a   1.000
_cell.length_b   1.000
_cell.length_c   1.000
_cell.angle_alpha   90.00
_cell.angle_beta   90.00
_cell.angle_gamma   90.00
#
_symmetry.space_group_name_H-M   'P 1'
#
loop_
_entity.id
_entity.type
_entity.pdbx_description
1 polymer ?
#
loop_
_entity_poly.entity_id
_entity_poly.type
_entity_poly.pdbx_seq_one_letter_code
_entity_poly.pdbx_strand_id
1 'polypeptide(L)'
;LRHNCHQDCLFDGRAQVRCGSMAFGEIHIPFWEESGHICKTCRVTGARFWTRDENRTTCGDSTEDPYTFIGNPAIEGFPMRGKALKDAMREAFLDFFEKRGHMRVEPYPIIARWRDDIHLTIASIADFQPHVTSGQVPPPANPLTISQPCIRLTDVAAVGRSGRHLSTFEMMAHHAFNRPRDDDVVYWIDQCVRYCDEMLIDSFGISPEELTYVENPWSGGGNAGPALEVIIGGLELATLVFMNLEEDDDGDVEIKGLRYKEMDLQIIDTGYGLERFCWAAAGTSTIYEAIYPESVAWLKQLSDFDSVVSSLGMEVDVDTLLGELSRLAGILNIDVGTDVGALYDKLVERLSENGIELSVDELKRVTEPLSSIYAIPDHMHALCNMLGDGLVPSNAKAGYLARMLARRACRMKDDLGTSVGLADLGAH
;
A
#
# COMPACT_ATOMS: atom_id res chain seq x y z
N LEU A 1 15.29 -23.11 -23.11
CA LEU A 1 15.35 -22.81 -21.70
C LEU A 1 15.05 -21.32 -21.52
N ARG A 2 13.79 -20.94 -21.69
CA ARG A 2 13.26 -19.59 -21.44
C ARG A 2 12.26 -19.73 -20.30
N HIS A 3 12.66 -19.34 -19.10
CA HIS A 3 11.74 -19.02 -18.01
C HIS A 3 11.82 -17.52 -17.80
N ASN A 4 10.92 -16.81 -18.45
CA ASN A 4 10.57 -15.44 -18.07
C ASN A 4 9.73 -15.53 -16.79
N CYS A 5 10.35 -15.14 -15.71
CA CYS A 5 9.65 -14.85 -14.47
C CYS A 5 8.93 -13.52 -14.66
N HIS A 6 7.65 -13.53 -15.03
CA HIS A 6 6.79 -12.35 -14.97
C HIS A 6 6.39 -12.12 -13.51
N GLN A 7 7.23 -11.37 -12.79
CA GLN A 7 6.87 -10.69 -11.54
C GLN A 7 6.46 -9.26 -11.87
N ASP A 8 5.39 -9.11 -12.62
CA ASP A 8 4.76 -7.81 -12.88
C ASP A 8 3.36 -7.81 -12.25
N CYS A 9 3.32 -7.84 -10.92
CA CYS A 9 2.18 -7.28 -10.20
C CYS A 9 2.44 -5.79 -9.99
N LEU A 10 2.36 -5.05 -11.07
CA LEU A 10 2.35 -3.61 -11.07
C LEU A 10 1.01 -3.13 -10.51
N PHE A 11 1.06 -2.49 -9.36
CA PHE A 11 0.12 -1.43 -9.05
C PHE A 11 0.52 -0.25 -9.93
N ASP A 12 0.21 -0.34 -11.19
CA ASP A 12 0.17 0.81 -12.07
C ASP A 12 -0.70 0.54 -13.29
N GLY A 13 -1.51 1.55 -13.58
CA GLY A 13 -1.95 1.84 -14.93
C GLY A 13 -3.06 0.97 -15.50
N ARG A 14 -4.31 1.31 -15.10
CA ARG A 14 -5.38 1.62 -16.08
C ARG A 14 -5.29 0.89 -17.41
N ALA A 15 -5.46 -0.43 -17.39
CA ALA A 15 -5.80 -1.18 -18.57
C ALA A 15 -7.32 -1.22 -18.69
N GLN A 16 -7.87 -0.64 -19.76
CA GLN A 16 -9.27 -0.84 -20.14
C GLN A 16 -9.53 -2.32 -20.35
N VAL A 17 -10.30 -2.90 -19.45
CA VAL A 17 -10.80 -4.27 -19.60
C VAL A 17 -11.84 -4.27 -20.70
N ARG A 18 -11.54 -4.92 -21.82
CA ARG A 18 -12.55 -5.19 -22.87
C ARG A 18 -13.03 -6.62 -22.71
N CYS A 19 -14.17 -6.79 -22.09
CA CYS A 19 -14.94 -8.03 -22.15
C CYS A 19 -16.06 -7.89 -23.21
N GLY A 20 -16.24 -8.93 -23.99
CA GLY A 20 -17.34 -8.96 -24.95
C GLY A 20 -18.69 -8.96 -24.23
N SER A 21 -19.50 -7.94 -24.46
CA SER A 21 -20.93 -7.76 -24.16
C SER A 21 -21.42 -7.55 -22.73
N MET A 22 -20.63 -7.65 -21.67
CA MET A 22 -20.91 -7.02 -20.36
C MET A 22 -19.62 -6.42 -19.83
N ALA A 23 -19.70 -5.21 -19.24
CA ALA A 23 -18.53 -4.60 -18.61
C ALA A 23 -18.17 -5.44 -17.36
N PHE A 24 -17.15 -6.28 -17.48
CA PHE A 24 -16.63 -7.04 -16.35
C PHE A 24 -16.12 -6.06 -15.28
N GLY A 25 -16.62 -6.21 -14.06
CA GLY A 25 -16.18 -5.43 -12.92
C GLY A 25 -17.12 -4.34 -12.44
N GLU A 26 -18.29 -4.16 -13.07
CA GLU A 26 -19.32 -3.27 -12.50
C GLU A 26 -19.90 -3.89 -11.22
N ILE A 27 -19.84 -3.14 -10.11
CA ILE A 27 -20.33 -3.60 -8.81
C ILE A 27 -21.60 -2.86 -8.42
N HIS A 28 -22.72 -3.55 -8.52
CA HIS A 28 -24.04 -3.08 -8.11
C HIS A 28 -24.51 -3.86 -6.87
N ILE A 29 -24.61 -3.18 -5.74
CA ILE A 29 -25.04 -3.77 -4.47
C ILE A 29 -26.09 -2.89 -3.80
N PRO A 30 -27.02 -3.48 -3.03
CA PRO A 30 -28.05 -2.74 -2.31
C PRO A 30 -27.51 -1.64 -1.41
N PHE A 31 -26.36 -1.86 -0.82
CA PHE A 31 -25.70 -0.90 0.07
C PHE A 31 -25.50 0.48 -0.57
N TRP A 32 -25.20 0.57 -1.86
CA TRP A 32 -24.99 1.87 -2.50
C TRP A 32 -26.20 2.78 -2.41
N GLU A 33 -27.40 2.23 -2.65
CA GLU A 33 -28.65 2.99 -2.57
C GLU A 33 -29.00 3.32 -1.10
N GLU A 34 -28.86 2.33 -0.20
CA GLU A 34 -29.20 2.46 1.22
C GLU A 34 -28.33 3.50 1.93
N SER A 35 -27.06 3.62 1.55
CA SER A 35 -26.08 4.51 2.17
C SER A 35 -25.92 5.86 1.45
N GLY A 36 -26.67 6.08 0.37
CA GLY A 36 -26.65 7.32 -0.40
C GLY A 36 -25.44 7.51 -1.31
N HIS A 37 -24.77 6.41 -1.68
CA HIS A 37 -23.70 6.50 -2.68
C HIS A 37 -24.26 6.70 -4.08
N ILE A 38 -23.54 7.49 -4.86
CA ILE A 38 -23.80 7.72 -6.29
C ILE A 38 -22.61 7.23 -7.11
N CYS A 39 -22.92 6.60 -8.24
CA CYS A 39 -21.92 6.16 -9.20
C CYS A 39 -21.53 7.30 -10.13
N LYS A 40 -20.23 7.53 -10.28
CA LYS A 40 -19.66 8.57 -11.15
C LYS A 40 -18.51 8.01 -12.00
N THR A 41 -18.14 8.77 -13.02
CA THR A 41 -16.96 8.48 -13.83
C THR A 41 -15.91 9.58 -13.57
N CYS A 42 -14.71 9.18 -13.20
CA CYS A 42 -13.60 10.11 -12.96
C CYS A 42 -13.25 10.85 -14.25
N ARG A 43 -13.26 12.20 -14.19
CA ARG A 43 -12.98 13.04 -15.37
C ARG A 43 -11.54 12.93 -15.87
N VAL A 44 -10.62 12.50 -15.02
CA VAL A 44 -9.19 12.38 -15.33
C VAL A 44 -8.84 10.98 -15.82
N THR A 45 -9.32 9.95 -15.10
CA THR A 45 -8.92 8.56 -15.33
C THR A 45 -9.92 7.76 -16.17
N GLY A 46 -11.17 8.20 -16.21
CA GLY A 46 -12.27 7.43 -16.79
C GLY A 46 -12.74 6.25 -15.91
N ALA A 47 -12.15 6.03 -14.74
CA ALA A 47 -12.56 4.97 -13.81
C ALA A 47 -13.96 5.24 -13.24
N ARG A 48 -14.74 4.20 -13.04
CA ARG A 48 -16.03 4.25 -12.31
C ARG A 48 -15.72 4.26 -10.82
N PHE A 49 -16.46 5.08 -10.09
CA PHE A 49 -16.32 5.16 -8.63
C PHE A 49 -17.63 5.52 -7.95
N TRP A 50 -17.74 5.13 -6.68
CA TRP A 50 -18.87 5.39 -5.81
C TRP A 50 -18.47 6.36 -4.70
N THR A 51 -19.31 7.35 -4.41
CA THR A 51 -19.06 8.39 -3.40
C THR A 51 -20.37 8.94 -2.86
N ARG A 52 -20.36 9.49 -1.64
CA ARG A 52 -21.48 10.26 -1.08
C ARG A 52 -21.41 11.75 -1.40
N ASP A 53 -20.26 12.22 -1.92
CA ASP A 53 -20.09 13.63 -2.34
C ASP A 53 -20.61 13.85 -3.76
N GLU A 54 -21.73 14.56 -3.88
CA GLU A 54 -22.34 14.92 -5.16
C GLU A 54 -21.44 15.83 -6.03
N ASN A 55 -20.51 16.57 -5.42
CA ASN A 55 -19.64 17.50 -6.12
C ASN A 55 -18.32 16.86 -6.59
N ARG A 56 -17.97 15.67 -6.09
CA ARG A 56 -16.74 15.00 -6.47
C ARG A 56 -16.72 14.63 -7.96
N THR A 57 -15.66 15.02 -8.65
CA THR A 57 -15.47 14.79 -10.10
C THR A 57 -14.31 13.88 -10.43
N THR A 58 -13.45 13.57 -9.45
CA THR A 58 -12.30 12.66 -9.54
C THR A 58 -12.47 11.50 -8.59
N CYS A 59 -11.83 10.38 -8.88
CA CYS A 59 -11.95 9.16 -8.07
C CYS A 59 -11.16 9.24 -6.74
N GLY A 60 -10.34 10.28 -6.54
CA GLY A 60 -9.49 10.42 -5.37
C GLY A 60 -8.09 9.81 -5.54
N ASP A 61 -7.82 9.09 -6.63
CA ASP A 61 -6.50 8.55 -6.98
C ASP A 61 -6.15 8.92 -8.43
N SER A 62 -6.26 10.18 -8.76
CA SER A 62 -5.88 10.71 -10.06
C SER A 62 -4.68 11.66 -9.92
N THR A 63 -4.07 12.00 -11.05
CA THR A 63 -2.97 12.98 -11.09
C THR A 63 -3.40 14.41 -10.70
N GLU A 64 -4.65 14.62 -10.36
CA GLU A 64 -5.18 15.89 -9.87
C GLU A 64 -5.64 15.81 -8.39
N ASP A 65 -5.52 14.65 -7.76
CA ASP A 65 -5.91 14.42 -6.37
C ASP A 65 -4.68 14.49 -5.45
N PRO A 66 -4.47 15.61 -4.72
CA PRO A 66 -3.36 15.72 -3.76
C PRO A 66 -3.68 14.98 -2.47
N TYR A 67 -2.67 14.71 -1.66
CA TYR A 67 -2.86 14.18 -0.31
C TYR A 67 -3.40 15.27 0.63
N THR A 68 -4.71 15.33 0.82
CA THR A 68 -5.38 16.35 1.63
C THR A 68 -5.23 16.11 3.13
N PHE A 69 -4.92 14.90 3.57
CA PHE A 69 -4.72 14.54 4.97
C PHE A 69 -3.37 15.02 5.54
N ILE A 70 -2.40 15.43 4.73
CA ILE A 70 -1.13 15.98 5.20
C ILE A 70 -1.38 17.32 5.91
N GLY A 71 -1.04 17.39 7.20
CA GLY A 71 -1.33 18.53 8.07
C GLY A 71 -2.78 18.60 8.56
N ASN A 72 -3.66 17.71 8.08
CA ASN A 72 -5.06 17.61 8.48
C ASN A 72 -5.49 16.14 8.56
N PRO A 73 -5.15 15.41 9.63
CA PRO A 73 -5.41 13.98 9.75
C PRO A 73 -6.82 13.58 9.36
N ALA A 74 -6.96 12.54 8.53
CA ALA A 74 -8.25 12.04 8.07
C ALA A 74 -8.80 10.91 8.97
N ILE A 75 -7.97 10.35 9.86
CA ILE A 75 -8.35 9.33 10.84
C ILE A 75 -8.20 9.94 12.23
N GLU A 76 -9.24 9.82 13.04
CA GLU A 76 -9.29 10.39 14.38
C GLU A 76 -9.13 9.33 15.48
N GLY A 77 -8.81 9.77 16.71
CA GLY A 77 -8.73 8.89 17.89
C GLY A 77 -7.38 8.23 18.14
N PHE A 78 -6.36 8.49 17.29
CA PHE A 78 -5.04 7.87 17.38
C PHE A 78 -3.91 8.92 17.53
N PRO A 79 -3.75 9.54 18.71
CA PRO A 79 -2.79 10.64 18.90
C PRO A 79 -1.32 10.21 19.03
N MET A 80 -1.05 8.88 19.03
CA MET A 80 0.30 8.31 19.13
C MET A 80 1.04 8.29 17.78
N ARG A 81 2.30 7.88 17.79
CA ARG A 81 3.18 7.71 16.60
C ARG A 81 3.97 6.42 16.69
N GLY A 82 4.61 6.02 15.61
CA GLY A 82 5.53 4.90 15.55
C GLY A 82 4.86 3.56 15.91
N LYS A 83 5.60 2.74 16.66
CA LYS A 83 5.13 1.41 17.06
C LYS A 83 3.78 1.43 17.79
N ALA A 84 3.57 2.38 18.70
CA ALA A 84 2.33 2.48 19.46
C ALA A 84 1.12 2.76 18.55
N LEU A 85 1.29 3.57 17.51
CA LEU A 85 0.26 3.83 16.52
C LEU A 85 -0.04 2.58 15.70
N LYS A 86 0.99 1.89 15.20
CA LYS A 86 0.82 0.63 14.46
C LYS A 86 0.07 -0.42 15.28
N ASP A 87 0.47 -0.62 16.54
CA ASP A 87 -0.17 -1.59 17.43
C ASP A 87 -1.65 -1.23 17.68
N ALA A 88 -1.95 0.04 17.95
CA ALA A 88 -3.33 0.49 18.19
C ALA A 88 -4.22 0.33 16.95
N MET A 89 -3.72 0.69 15.77
CA MET A 89 -4.45 0.53 14.49
C MET A 89 -4.73 -0.93 14.18
N ARG A 90 -3.70 -1.80 14.32
CA ARG A 90 -3.82 -3.23 14.10
C ARG A 90 -4.89 -3.84 15.01
N GLU A 91 -4.82 -3.54 16.32
CA GLU A 91 -5.79 -4.07 17.27
C GLU A 91 -7.21 -3.55 17.00
N ALA A 92 -7.37 -2.27 16.65
CA ALA A 92 -8.69 -1.74 16.30
C ALA A 92 -9.31 -2.46 15.11
N PHE A 93 -8.50 -2.77 14.09
CA PHE A 93 -8.94 -3.53 12.92
C PHE A 93 -9.33 -4.97 13.29
N LEU A 94 -8.42 -5.69 13.93
CA LEU A 94 -8.63 -7.10 14.27
C LEU A 94 -9.83 -7.28 15.22
N ASP A 95 -9.96 -6.44 16.23
CA ASP A 95 -11.08 -6.44 17.17
C ASP A 95 -12.44 -6.15 16.49
N PHE A 96 -12.46 -5.28 15.48
CA PHE A 96 -13.68 -5.01 14.71
C PHE A 96 -14.21 -6.28 14.05
N PHE A 97 -13.32 -7.05 13.41
CA PHE A 97 -13.70 -8.29 12.74
C PHE A 97 -13.93 -9.46 13.68
N GLU A 98 -13.19 -9.59 14.79
CA GLU A 98 -13.47 -10.60 15.82
C GLU A 98 -14.88 -10.45 16.39
N LYS A 99 -15.31 -9.21 16.70
CA LYS A 99 -16.68 -8.92 17.17
C LYS A 99 -17.76 -9.30 16.17
N ARG A 100 -17.40 -9.50 14.90
CA ARG A 100 -18.28 -9.93 13.79
C ARG A 100 -18.09 -11.38 13.39
N GLY A 101 -17.44 -12.17 14.27
CA GLY A 101 -17.31 -13.63 14.12
C GLY A 101 -16.13 -14.09 13.26
N HIS A 102 -15.23 -13.21 12.88
CA HIS A 102 -13.99 -13.62 12.23
C HIS A 102 -13.00 -14.16 13.26
N MET A 103 -12.38 -15.29 12.96
CA MET A 103 -11.31 -15.80 13.81
C MET A 103 -10.01 -15.08 13.50
N ARG A 104 -9.35 -14.54 14.55
CA ARG A 104 -8.01 -13.98 14.41
C ARG A 104 -7.00 -15.10 14.16
N VAL A 105 -6.23 -15.00 13.10
CA VAL A 105 -5.20 -15.96 12.71
C VAL A 105 -3.83 -15.31 12.87
N GLU A 106 -2.87 -16.06 13.41
CA GLU A 106 -1.50 -15.61 13.51
C GLU A 106 -0.87 -15.42 12.14
N PRO A 107 -0.02 -14.40 11.96
CA PRO A 107 0.63 -14.15 10.67
C PRO A 107 1.55 -15.30 10.25
N TYR A 108 1.63 -15.52 8.96
CA TYR A 108 2.55 -16.48 8.36
C TYR A 108 3.97 -15.90 8.22
N PRO A 109 4.99 -16.75 8.05
CA PRO A 109 6.35 -16.28 7.80
C PRO A 109 6.43 -15.41 6.54
N ILE A 110 7.29 -14.40 6.57
CA ILE A 110 7.58 -13.56 5.40
C ILE A 110 8.24 -14.36 4.28
N ILE A 111 9.01 -15.40 4.63
CA ILE A 111 9.63 -16.30 3.65
C ILE A 111 8.61 -17.34 3.20
N ALA A 112 8.08 -17.21 2.00
CA ALA A 112 7.03 -18.06 1.45
C ALA A 112 7.56 -19.45 1.05
N ARG A 113 7.85 -20.33 2.05
CA ARG A 113 8.42 -21.66 1.83
C ARG A 113 7.41 -22.71 1.37
N TRP A 114 6.12 -22.41 1.38
CA TRP A 114 5.03 -23.30 0.98
C TRP A 114 4.68 -23.21 -0.51
N ARG A 115 5.34 -22.32 -1.25
CA ARG A 115 5.11 -22.14 -2.70
C ARG A 115 6.42 -21.78 -3.39
N ASP A 116 6.51 -22.12 -4.70
CA ASP A 116 7.73 -21.99 -5.48
C ASP A 116 7.77 -20.77 -6.43
N ASP A 117 6.62 -20.12 -6.64
CA ASP A 117 6.45 -19.01 -7.56
C ASP A 117 6.83 -17.65 -6.97
N ILE A 118 6.75 -17.49 -5.64
CA ILE A 118 7.21 -16.30 -4.92
C ILE A 118 8.28 -16.67 -3.87
N HIS A 119 9.11 -15.70 -3.51
CA HIS A 119 10.13 -15.88 -2.47
C HIS A 119 9.72 -15.27 -1.13
N LEU A 120 8.90 -14.23 -1.17
CA LEU A 120 8.49 -13.43 -0.02
C LEU A 120 6.97 -13.30 -0.03
N THR A 121 6.35 -13.25 1.14
CA THR A 121 4.92 -12.96 1.29
C THR A 121 4.66 -11.50 0.90
N ILE A 122 3.84 -11.29 -0.11
CA ILE A 122 3.56 -9.98 -0.71
C ILE A 122 2.16 -9.45 -0.43
N ALA A 123 1.28 -10.31 0.09
CA ALA A 123 -0.10 -10.02 0.45
C ALA A 123 -0.61 -11.11 1.38
N SER A 124 -1.65 -10.85 2.17
CA SER A 124 -2.27 -11.83 3.08
C SER A 124 -2.84 -13.05 2.35
N ILE A 125 -3.43 -12.86 1.17
CA ILE A 125 -3.97 -13.97 0.37
C ILE A 125 -2.87 -14.94 -0.09
N ALA A 126 -1.62 -14.50 -0.19
CA ALA A 126 -0.50 -15.37 -0.57
C ALA A 126 -0.29 -16.52 0.42
N ASP A 127 -0.73 -16.37 1.68
CA ASP A 127 -0.68 -17.38 2.72
C ASP A 127 -1.60 -18.57 2.42
N PHE A 128 -2.66 -18.32 1.67
CA PHE A 128 -3.71 -19.27 1.32
C PHE A 128 -3.57 -19.82 -0.11
N GLN A 129 -2.77 -19.14 -0.94
CA GLN A 129 -2.51 -19.57 -2.32
C GLN A 129 -1.34 -20.59 -2.39
N PRO A 130 -1.42 -21.58 -3.30
CA PRO A 130 -2.58 -21.93 -4.14
C PRO A 130 -3.54 -22.93 -3.46
N HIS A 131 -3.19 -23.48 -2.31
CA HIS A 131 -3.82 -24.70 -1.75
C HIS A 131 -5.24 -24.45 -1.22
N VAL A 132 -5.47 -23.33 -0.50
CA VAL A 132 -6.80 -22.98 0.00
C VAL A 132 -7.65 -22.38 -1.11
N THR A 133 -7.07 -21.50 -1.92
CA THR A 133 -7.81 -20.84 -3.01
C THR A 133 -8.25 -21.80 -4.12
N SER A 134 -7.55 -22.93 -4.30
CA SER A 134 -7.98 -24.02 -5.20
C SER A 134 -8.99 -24.99 -4.55
N GLY A 135 -9.29 -24.82 -3.27
CA GLY A 135 -10.17 -25.74 -2.54
C GLY A 135 -9.55 -27.08 -2.14
N GLN A 136 -8.25 -27.29 -2.37
CA GLN A 136 -7.54 -28.52 -2.01
C GLN A 136 -7.40 -28.72 -0.50
N VAL A 137 -7.27 -27.60 0.23
CA VAL A 137 -7.12 -27.58 1.69
C VAL A 137 -8.13 -26.58 2.25
N PRO A 138 -8.83 -26.92 3.37
CA PRO A 138 -9.70 -25.94 4.01
C PRO A 138 -8.91 -24.78 4.60
N PRO A 139 -9.49 -23.56 4.69
CA PRO A 139 -8.88 -22.47 5.41
C PRO A 139 -8.72 -22.78 6.90
N PRO A 140 -7.77 -22.15 7.61
CA PRO A 140 -7.59 -22.36 9.06
C PRO A 140 -8.81 -21.92 9.88
N ALA A 141 -9.59 -20.99 9.35
CA ALA A 141 -10.88 -20.53 9.85
C ALA A 141 -11.69 -19.89 8.73
N ASN A 142 -13.03 -19.83 8.89
CA ASN A 142 -13.92 -19.20 7.91
C ASN A 142 -15.14 -18.60 8.61
N PRO A 143 -15.29 -17.26 8.68
CA PRO A 143 -14.35 -16.25 8.18
C PRO A 143 -13.15 -16.04 9.10
N LEU A 144 -12.10 -15.38 8.60
CA LEU A 144 -10.90 -15.06 9.37
C LEU A 144 -10.46 -13.60 9.21
N THR A 145 -9.66 -13.13 10.18
CA THR A 145 -8.93 -11.84 10.10
C THR A 145 -7.47 -12.04 10.48
N ILE A 146 -6.59 -11.28 9.83
CA ILE A 146 -5.13 -11.42 9.97
C ILE A 146 -4.48 -10.05 9.75
N SER A 147 -3.33 -9.80 10.36
CA SER A 147 -2.41 -8.72 9.96
C SER A 147 -1.10 -9.36 9.54
N GLN A 148 -0.86 -9.44 8.23
CA GLN A 148 0.25 -10.16 7.63
C GLN A 148 1.41 -9.24 7.30
N PRO A 149 2.61 -9.42 7.90
CA PRO A 149 3.82 -8.76 7.46
C PRO A 149 4.18 -9.17 6.03
N CYS A 150 4.40 -8.17 5.19
CA CYS A 150 4.69 -8.33 3.76
C CYS A 150 5.98 -7.64 3.38
N ILE A 151 6.63 -8.13 2.32
CA ILE A 151 7.77 -7.48 1.69
C ILE A 151 7.55 -7.39 0.18
N ARG A 152 7.60 -6.15 -0.36
CA ARG A 152 7.58 -5.87 -1.80
C ARG A 152 8.82 -5.05 -2.16
N LEU A 153 9.58 -5.53 -3.13
CA LEU A 153 10.82 -4.89 -3.56
C LEU A 153 10.78 -4.38 -5.00
N THR A 154 9.60 -4.41 -5.63
CA THR A 154 9.38 -3.86 -6.98
C THR A 154 9.77 -2.39 -7.02
N ASP A 155 9.30 -1.61 -6.04
CA ASP A 155 9.48 -0.16 -5.97
C ASP A 155 10.57 0.27 -4.99
N VAL A 156 11.52 -0.64 -4.70
CA VAL A 156 12.62 -0.38 -3.74
C VAL A 156 13.44 0.87 -4.07
N ALA A 157 13.47 1.30 -5.33
CA ALA A 157 14.14 2.53 -5.75
C ALA A 157 13.37 3.81 -5.37
N ALA A 158 12.04 3.72 -5.20
CA ALA A 158 11.19 4.84 -4.78
C ALA A 158 11.12 4.99 -3.25
N VAL A 159 11.54 3.97 -2.49
CA VAL A 159 11.61 4.02 -1.02
C VAL A 159 12.54 5.15 -0.56
N GLY A 160 12.05 5.97 0.35
CA GLY A 160 12.73 7.17 0.85
C GLY A 160 12.56 8.41 -0.04
N ARG A 161 12.10 8.26 -1.28
CA ARG A 161 11.99 9.37 -2.25
C ARG A 161 10.55 9.84 -2.47
N SER A 162 9.63 8.91 -2.57
CA SER A 162 8.23 9.23 -2.86
C SER A 162 7.41 9.66 -1.63
N GLY A 163 7.96 9.49 -0.43
CA GLY A 163 7.21 9.73 0.81
C GLY A 163 6.20 8.65 1.19
N ARG A 164 5.89 7.70 0.29
CA ARG A 164 4.80 6.72 0.44
C ARG A 164 5.19 5.25 0.25
N HIS A 165 6.26 4.95 -0.52
CA HIS A 165 6.66 3.56 -0.80
C HIS A 165 7.46 2.96 0.35
N LEU A 166 7.14 1.71 0.67
CA LEU A 166 7.80 0.92 1.70
C LEU A 166 8.27 -0.40 1.11
N SER A 167 9.41 -0.92 1.56
CA SER A 167 9.85 -2.28 1.22
C SER A 167 9.21 -3.33 2.12
N THR A 168 8.81 -2.96 3.34
CA THR A 168 8.07 -3.81 4.28
C THR A 168 6.87 -3.08 4.86
N PHE A 169 5.76 -3.78 5.00
CA PHE A 169 4.51 -3.25 5.55
C PHE A 169 3.66 -4.39 6.10
N GLU A 170 2.65 -4.08 6.89
CA GLU A 170 1.63 -5.04 7.31
C GLU A 170 0.36 -4.87 6.49
N MET A 171 -0.15 -5.97 5.98
CA MET A 171 -1.44 -6.02 5.32
C MET A 171 -2.47 -6.58 6.30
N MET A 172 -3.28 -5.72 6.88
CA MET A 172 -4.47 -6.14 7.63
C MET A 172 -5.50 -6.66 6.64
N ALA A 173 -6.17 -7.74 6.98
CA ALA A 173 -7.12 -8.38 6.07
C ALA A 173 -8.23 -9.11 6.82
N HIS A 174 -9.36 -9.25 6.15
CA HIS A 174 -10.37 -10.24 6.47
C HIS A 174 -10.68 -11.08 5.24
N HIS A 175 -10.89 -12.36 5.43
CA HIS A 175 -11.15 -13.32 4.36
C HIS A 175 -12.38 -14.17 4.67
N ALA A 176 -13.15 -14.49 3.63
CA ALA A 176 -14.21 -15.49 3.67
C ALA A 176 -14.12 -16.38 2.42
N PHE A 177 -14.26 -17.67 2.61
CA PHE A 177 -14.16 -18.67 1.56
C PHE A 177 -15.52 -19.32 1.39
N ASN A 178 -16.26 -18.92 0.36
CA ASN A 178 -17.63 -19.35 0.12
C ASN A 178 -17.65 -20.48 -0.93
N ARG A 179 -18.60 -21.43 -0.74
CA ARG A 179 -18.94 -22.50 -1.69
C ARG A 179 -20.41 -22.41 -2.06
N PRO A 180 -20.81 -21.48 -2.96
CA PRO A 180 -22.23 -21.23 -3.26
C PRO A 180 -22.98 -22.48 -3.76
N ARG A 181 -22.26 -23.37 -4.48
CA ARG A 181 -22.86 -24.63 -4.98
C ARG A 181 -23.22 -25.61 -3.87
N ASP A 182 -22.56 -25.52 -2.72
CA ASP A 182 -22.77 -26.35 -1.54
C ASP A 182 -23.70 -25.65 -0.51
N ASP A 183 -24.26 -24.49 -0.85
CA ASP A 183 -25.03 -23.62 0.06
C ASP A 183 -24.22 -23.16 1.30
N ASP A 184 -22.90 -23.12 1.18
CA ASP A 184 -21.96 -22.72 2.22
C ASP A 184 -21.41 -21.31 1.89
N VAL A 185 -22.18 -20.28 2.25
CA VAL A 185 -21.85 -18.88 2.01
C VAL A 185 -21.82 -18.12 3.33
N VAL A 186 -20.66 -17.58 3.70
CA VAL A 186 -20.49 -16.73 4.88
C VAL A 186 -21.00 -15.30 4.60
N TYR A 187 -20.41 -14.63 3.62
CA TYR A 187 -20.86 -13.35 3.08
C TYR A 187 -20.14 -13.04 1.75
N TRP A 188 -20.73 -12.15 0.95
CA TRP A 188 -20.18 -11.73 -0.33
C TRP A 188 -20.05 -10.20 -0.45
N ILE A 189 -20.01 -9.64 -1.63
CA ILE A 189 -19.67 -8.25 -1.97
C ILE A 189 -20.40 -7.23 -1.07
N ASP A 190 -21.72 -7.29 -0.98
CA ASP A 190 -22.52 -6.28 -0.25
C ASP A 190 -22.11 -6.20 1.22
N GLN A 191 -22.01 -7.34 1.88
CA GLN A 191 -21.61 -7.37 3.30
C GLN A 191 -20.14 -7.00 3.51
N CYS A 192 -19.24 -7.35 2.56
CA CYS A 192 -17.84 -6.95 2.62
C CYS A 192 -17.70 -5.43 2.58
N VAL A 193 -18.41 -4.77 1.66
CA VAL A 193 -18.39 -3.30 1.55
C VAL A 193 -19.01 -2.64 2.77
N ARG A 194 -20.13 -3.19 3.31
CA ARG A 194 -20.72 -2.70 4.57
C ARG A 194 -19.74 -2.76 5.73
N TYR A 195 -19.02 -3.86 5.90
CA TYR A 195 -18.01 -3.99 6.95
C TYR A 195 -16.88 -2.97 6.77
N CYS A 196 -16.41 -2.77 5.55
CA CYS A 196 -15.39 -1.78 5.26
C CYS A 196 -15.87 -0.36 5.62
N ASP A 197 -17.03 0.03 5.14
CA ASP A 197 -17.63 1.37 5.38
C ASP A 197 -17.88 1.62 6.87
N GLU A 198 -18.51 0.67 7.56
CA GLU A 198 -18.77 0.75 9.01
C GLU A 198 -17.47 0.86 9.81
N MET A 199 -16.47 0.04 9.48
CA MET A 199 -15.17 0.09 10.15
C MET A 199 -14.47 1.44 9.97
N LEU A 200 -14.45 1.96 8.76
CA LEU A 200 -13.77 3.22 8.46
C LEU A 200 -14.44 4.42 9.12
N ILE A 201 -15.77 4.42 9.17
CA ILE A 201 -16.54 5.51 9.79
C ILE A 201 -16.54 5.36 11.31
N ASP A 202 -16.95 4.21 11.85
CA ASP A 202 -17.23 4.06 13.27
C ASP A 202 -15.97 3.80 14.11
N SER A 203 -14.97 3.09 13.56
CA SER A 203 -13.75 2.75 14.30
C SER A 203 -12.59 3.71 14.04
N PHE A 204 -12.53 4.28 12.84
CA PHE A 204 -11.45 5.19 12.44
C PHE A 204 -11.86 6.64 12.26
N GLY A 205 -13.16 6.97 12.42
CA GLY A 205 -13.67 8.35 12.45
C GLY A 205 -13.57 9.07 11.10
N ILE A 206 -13.50 8.33 9.99
CA ILE A 206 -13.40 8.92 8.66
C ILE A 206 -14.76 9.49 8.26
N SER A 207 -14.77 10.74 7.73
CA SER A 207 -16.00 11.35 7.21
C SER A 207 -16.55 10.56 6.02
N PRO A 208 -17.85 10.22 6.02
CA PRO A 208 -18.46 9.44 4.93
C PRO A 208 -18.29 10.06 3.53
N GLU A 209 -18.24 11.38 3.43
CA GLU A 209 -18.07 12.12 2.18
C GLU A 209 -16.66 12.03 1.62
N GLU A 210 -15.65 11.75 2.47
CA GLU A 210 -14.27 11.56 2.05
C GLU A 210 -14.03 10.22 1.38
N LEU A 211 -14.87 9.21 1.69
CA LEU A 211 -14.72 7.86 1.17
C LEU A 211 -15.09 7.76 -0.31
N THR A 212 -14.23 7.13 -1.07
CA THR A 212 -14.44 6.81 -2.49
C THR A 212 -14.10 5.34 -2.73
N TYR A 213 -14.97 4.63 -3.44
CA TYR A 213 -14.79 3.24 -3.84
C TYR A 213 -14.61 3.18 -5.35
N VAL A 214 -13.42 2.86 -5.82
CA VAL A 214 -13.06 2.85 -7.25
C VAL A 214 -13.09 1.43 -7.79
N GLU A 215 -13.85 1.20 -8.86
CA GLU A 215 -13.91 -0.11 -9.52
C GLU A 215 -12.63 -0.35 -10.33
N ASN A 216 -11.83 -1.33 -9.90
CA ASN A 216 -10.58 -1.72 -10.56
C ASN A 216 -10.37 -3.24 -10.45
N PRO A 217 -10.75 -4.04 -11.46
CA PRO A 217 -10.59 -5.50 -11.42
C PRO A 217 -9.17 -5.93 -11.10
N TRP A 218 -9.04 -6.88 -10.18
CA TRP A 218 -7.78 -7.39 -9.70
C TRP A 218 -7.44 -8.75 -10.32
N SER A 219 -6.13 -9.00 -10.52
CA SER A 219 -5.60 -10.31 -10.87
C SER A 219 -4.21 -10.53 -10.27
N GLY A 220 -3.94 -11.73 -9.76
CA GLY A 220 -2.65 -12.09 -9.17
C GLY A 220 -2.61 -13.53 -8.64
N GLY A 221 -1.43 -14.15 -8.66
CA GLY A 221 -1.22 -15.49 -8.13
C GLY A 221 -2.09 -16.59 -8.75
N GLY A 222 -2.49 -16.43 -10.03
CA GLY A 222 -3.37 -17.37 -10.73
C GLY A 222 -4.87 -17.17 -10.49
N ASN A 223 -5.26 -16.12 -9.77
CA ASN A 223 -6.66 -15.80 -9.48
C ASN A 223 -7.00 -14.37 -9.93
N ALA A 224 -8.31 -14.10 -10.09
CA ALA A 224 -8.81 -12.77 -10.44
C ALA A 224 -10.25 -12.56 -9.96
N GLY A 225 -10.71 -11.31 -10.04
CA GLY A 225 -12.10 -10.96 -9.75
C GLY A 225 -12.36 -9.45 -9.80
N PRO A 226 -13.64 -9.03 -9.72
CA PRO A 226 -13.98 -7.64 -9.47
C PRO A 226 -13.31 -7.13 -8.19
N ALA A 227 -12.97 -5.85 -8.15
CA ALA A 227 -12.39 -5.27 -6.95
C ALA A 227 -12.76 -3.80 -6.79
N LEU A 228 -12.67 -3.32 -5.55
CA LEU A 228 -12.83 -1.92 -5.17
C LEU A 228 -11.58 -1.43 -4.46
N GLU A 229 -11.01 -0.35 -4.95
CA GLU A 229 -10.01 0.42 -4.22
C GLU A 229 -10.71 1.44 -3.33
N VAL A 230 -10.31 1.54 -2.08
CA VAL A 230 -10.89 2.43 -1.07
C VAL A 230 -9.96 3.60 -0.85
N ILE A 231 -10.40 4.79 -1.25
CA ILE A 231 -9.57 6.00 -1.30
C ILE A 231 -10.09 7.04 -0.30
N ILE A 232 -9.18 7.69 0.40
CA ILE A 232 -9.43 8.90 1.19
C ILE A 232 -8.34 9.93 0.94
N GLY A 233 -8.73 11.20 0.77
CA GLY A 233 -7.78 12.30 0.70
C GLY A 233 -6.59 12.10 -0.26
N GLY A 234 -6.80 11.42 -1.39
CA GLY A 234 -5.76 11.09 -2.36
C GLY A 234 -4.98 9.79 -2.10
N LEU A 235 -5.28 9.09 -0.98
CA LEU A 235 -4.56 7.88 -0.55
C LEU A 235 -5.45 6.65 -0.66
N GLU A 236 -5.00 5.63 -1.39
CA GLU A 236 -5.59 4.30 -1.34
C GLU A 236 -5.28 3.66 0.02
N LEU A 237 -6.32 3.40 0.83
CA LEU A 237 -6.20 2.72 2.12
C LEU A 237 -6.28 1.21 1.99
N ALA A 238 -7.14 0.73 1.10
CA ALA A 238 -7.45 -0.68 0.98
C ALA A 238 -7.87 -1.07 -0.44
N THR A 239 -7.75 -2.37 -0.73
CA THR A 239 -8.34 -3.03 -1.88
C THR A 239 -9.24 -4.17 -1.39
N LEU A 240 -10.49 -4.20 -1.86
CA LEU A 240 -11.45 -5.27 -1.61
C LEU A 240 -11.58 -6.10 -2.88
N VAL A 241 -11.09 -7.32 -2.87
CA VAL A 241 -11.11 -8.23 -4.03
C VAL A 241 -12.19 -9.29 -3.83
N PHE A 242 -13.01 -9.46 -4.84
CA PHE A 242 -14.08 -10.46 -4.90
C PHE A 242 -13.67 -11.56 -5.87
N MET A 243 -12.77 -12.41 -5.39
CA MET A 243 -12.08 -13.40 -6.18
C MET A 243 -13.01 -14.57 -6.52
N ASN A 244 -13.32 -14.75 -7.80
CA ASN A 244 -14.18 -15.83 -8.31
C ASN A 244 -13.69 -16.40 -9.64
N LEU A 245 -12.49 -16.04 -10.06
CA LEU A 245 -11.88 -16.46 -11.32
C LEU A 245 -10.52 -17.13 -11.08
N GLU A 246 -10.22 -18.19 -11.82
CA GLU A 246 -8.92 -18.84 -11.89
C GLU A 246 -8.33 -18.76 -13.30
N GLU A 247 -7.01 -18.62 -13.39
CA GLU A 247 -6.29 -18.55 -14.66
C GLU A 247 -6.44 -19.86 -15.44
N ASP A 248 -6.84 -19.75 -16.72
CA ASP A 248 -7.06 -20.87 -17.61
C ASP A 248 -6.91 -20.39 -19.06
N ASP A 249 -6.05 -21.06 -19.84
CA ASP A 249 -5.77 -20.69 -21.24
C ASP A 249 -7.03 -20.72 -22.12
N ASP A 250 -8.00 -21.55 -21.78
CA ASP A 250 -9.30 -21.69 -22.46
C ASP A 250 -10.41 -20.82 -21.84
N GLY A 251 -10.09 -20.03 -20.82
CA GLY A 251 -11.02 -19.15 -20.12
C GLY A 251 -11.68 -18.14 -21.05
N ASP A 252 -12.88 -17.69 -20.73
CA ASP A 252 -13.68 -16.75 -21.51
C ASP A 252 -13.57 -15.28 -21.03
N VAL A 253 -12.98 -15.04 -19.87
CA VAL A 253 -12.71 -13.70 -19.31
C VAL A 253 -11.24 -13.34 -19.51
N GLU A 254 -10.97 -12.14 -20.05
CA GLU A 254 -9.61 -11.62 -20.20
C GLU A 254 -9.39 -10.42 -19.25
N ILE A 255 -8.35 -10.51 -18.40
CA ILE A 255 -7.94 -9.44 -17.48
C ILE A 255 -6.42 -9.26 -17.63
N LYS A 256 -5.97 -8.04 -17.93
CA LYS A 256 -4.54 -7.69 -18.08
C LYS A 256 -3.77 -8.62 -19.02
N GLY A 257 -4.43 -9.13 -20.08
CA GLY A 257 -3.82 -10.01 -21.09
C GLY A 257 -3.72 -11.49 -20.71
N LEU A 258 -4.22 -11.89 -19.56
CA LEU A 258 -4.37 -13.29 -19.13
C LEU A 258 -5.84 -13.72 -19.21
N ARG A 259 -6.07 -15.01 -19.46
CA ARG A 259 -7.42 -15.58 -19.55
C ARG A 259 -7.79 -16.31 -18.29
N TYR A 260 -9.07 -16.21 -17.93
CA TYR A 260 -9.64 -16.75 -16.69
C TYR A 260 -10.97 -17.42 -16.95
N LYS A 261 -11.30 -18.40 -16.12
CA LYS A 261 -12.63 -19.01 -16.03
C LYS A 261 -13.19 -18.88 -14.62
N GLU A 262 -14.51 -19.02 -14.46
CA GLU A 262 -15.13 -19.09 -13.14
C GLU A 262 -14.63 -20.28 -12.33
N MET A 263 -14.32 -20.04 -11.05
CA MET A 263 -13.97 -21.07 -10.07
C MET A 263 -15.17 -21.42 -9.17
N ASP A 264 -15.13 -22.59 -8.55
CA ASP A 264 -16.19 -23.03 -7.64
C ASP A 264 -16.24 -22.26 -6.33
N LEU A 265 -15.11 -21.67 -5.94
CA LEU A 265 -15.01 -20.83 -4.75
C LEU A 265 -15.29 -19.37 -5.08
N GLN A 266 -15.96 -18.70 -4.14
CA GLN A 266 -16.03 -17.24 -4.08
C GLN A 266 -15.30 -16.77 -2.85
N ILE A 267 -14.18 -16.05 -3.02
CA ILE A 267 -13.29 -15.69 -1.94
C ILE A 267 -13.33 -14.17 -1.75
N ILE A 268 -13.67 -13.74 -0.53
CA ILE A 268 -13.40 -12.38 -0.09
C ILE A 268 -11.92 -12.31 0.24
N ASP A 269 -11.19 -11.53 -0.55
CA ASP A 269 -9.80 -11.18 -0.31
C ASP A 269 -9.70 -9.68 -0.11
N THR A 270 -9.22 -9.25 1.04
CA THR A 270 -9.08 -7.84 1.34
C THR A 270 -7.66 -7.52 1.77
N GLY A 271 -7.21 -6.31 1.47
CA GLY A 271 -5.91 -5.83 1.88
C GLY A 271 -5.99 -4.37 2.32
N TYR A 272 -5.75 -4.12 3.61
CA TYR A 272 -5.72 -2.80 4.23
C TYR A 272 -4.29 -2.50 4.67
N GLY A 273 -3.69 -1.44 4.12
CA GLY A 273 -2.30 -1.10 4.41
C GLY A 273 -2.16 -0.42 5.78
N LEU A 274 -1.70 -1.16 6.81
CA LEU A 274 -1.56 -0.64 8.18
C LEU A 274 -0.80 0.69 8.23
N GLU A 275 0.32 0.78 7.53
CA GLU A 275 1.17 1.98 7.53
C GLU A 275 0.47 3.17 6.84
N ARG A 276 -0.39 2.93 5.85
CA ARG A 276 -1.21 3.96 5.22
C ARG A 276 -2.26 4.51 6.18
N PHE A 277 -2.90 3.66 6.98
CA PHE A 277 -3.77 4.07 8.09
C PHE A 277 -3.02 4.91 9.11
N CYS A 278 -1.83 4.47 9.51
CA CYS A 278 -0.97 5.24 10.41
C CYS A 278 -0.61 6.62 9.84
N TRP A 279 -0.32 6.69 8.54
CA TRP A 279 0.02 7.95 7.89
C TRP A 279 -1.19 8.89 7.80
N ALA A 280 -2.35 8.38 7.42
CA ALA A 280 -3.60 9.15 7.38
C ALA A 280 -4.02 9.68 8.77
N ALA A 281 -3.74 8.93 9.85
CA ALA A 281 -3.97 9.35 11.23
C ALA A 281 -2.91 10.32 11.74
N ALA A 282 -1.67 10.16 11.30
CA ALA A 282 -0.58 11.03 11.70
C ALA A 282 -0.62 12.39 11.00
N GLY A 283 -1.07 12.43 9.74
CA GLY A 283 -1.05 13.63 8.91
C GLY A 283 0.35 14.20 8.69
N THR A 284 1.40 13.38 8.84
CA THR A 284 2.79 13.78 8.66
C THR A 284 3.13 13.97 7.18
N SER A 285 4.19 14.70 6.89
CA SER A 285 4.65 14.94 5.52
C SER A 285 4.97 13.66 4.77
N THR A 286 5.51 12.64 5.45
CA THR A 286 5.81 11.34 4.86
C THR A 286 5.31 10.20 5.75
N ILE A 287 5.10 9.04 5.13
CA ILE A 287 4.75 7.81 5.86
C ILE A 287 5.82 7.40 6.88
N TYR A 288 7.11 7.69 6.59
CA TYR A 288 8.23 7.32 7.45
C TYR A 288 8.19 8.07 8.80
N GLU A 289 7.76 9.31 8.80
CA GLU A 289 7.61 10.12 10.03
C GLU A 289 6.43 9.66 10.89
N ALA A 290 5.43 9.03 10.28
CA ALA A 290 4.34 8.40 11.01
C ALA A 290 4.76 7.10 11.71
N ILE A 291 5.55 6.25 11.02
CA ILE A 291 5.82 4.87 11.45
C ILE A 291 7.21 4.65 12.07
N TYR A 292 8.21 5.51 11.75
CA TYR A 292 9.59 5.44 12.26
C TYR A 292 10.06 6.78 12.85
N PRO A 293 9.25 7.50 13.66
CA PRO A 293 9.58 8.86 14.10
C PRO A 293 10.89 8.95 14.86
N GLU A 294 11.18 7.95 15.71
CA GLU A 294 12.38 7.91 16.54
C GLU A 294 13.64 7.66 15.69
N SER A 295 13.59 6.68 14.79
CA SER A 295 14.71 6.37 13.90
C SER A 295 15.00 7.51 12.92
N VAL A 296 13.96 8.16 12.40
CA VAL A 296 14.10 9.34 11.52
C VAL A 296 14.76 10.50 12.28
N ALA A 297 14.28 10.82 13.49
CA ALA A 297 14.86 11.87 14.33
C ALA A 297 16.32 11.58 14.67
N TRP A 298 16.64 10.34 15.04
CA TRP A 298 17.99 9.91 15.33
C TRP A 298 18.93 10.03 14.12
N LEU A 299 18.51 9.61 12.94
CA LEU A 299 19.31 9.72 11.72
C LEU A 299 19.48 11.18 11.27
N LYS A 300 18.46 12.05 11.42
CA LYS A 300 18.60 13.49 11.21
C LYS A 300 19.71 14.08 12.11
N GLN A 301 19.72 13.70 13.39
CA GLN A 301 20.75 14.13 14.33
C GLN A 301 22.14 13.60 13.98
N LEU A 302 22.28 12.32 13.63
CA LEU A 302 23.56 11.70 13.28
C LEU A 302 24.19 12.28 12.01
N SER A 303 23.39 12.71 11.07
CA SER A 303 23.83 13.30 9.78
C SER A 303 23.97 14.81 9.83
N ASP A 304 23.77 15.44 11.01
CA ASP A 304 23.75 16.90 11.15
C ASP A 304 22.85 17.62 10.13
N PHE A 305 21.72 16.97 9.82
CA PHE A 305 20.80 17.38 8.76
C PHE A 305 20.29 18.82 8.95
N ASP A 306 19.99 19.20 10.19
CA ASP A 306 19.47 20.54 10.50
C ASP A 306 20.51 21.65 10.17
N SER A 307 21.80 21.36 10.36
CA SER A 307 22.87 22.30 9.98
C SER A 307 22.97 22.41 8.46
N VAL A 308 22.78 21.32 7.71
CA VAL A 308 22.76 21.34 6.24
C VAL A 308 21.63 22.23 5.76
N VAL A 309 20.43 22.03 6.29
CA VAL A 309 19.25 22.84 5.93
C VAL A 309 19.44 24.31 6.28
N SER A 310 19.90 24.60 7.50
CA SER A 310 20.15 25.98 7.98
C SER A 310 21.15 26.71 7.07
N SER A 311 22.13 25.98 6.52
CA SER A 311 23.14 26.54 5.60
C SER A 311 22.58 26.99 4.24
N LEU A 312 21.40 26.53 3.86
CA LEU A 312 20.74 26.89 2.60
C LEU A 312 20.10 28.27 2.65
N GLY A 313 19.83 28.81 3.86
CA GLY A 313 19.21 30.11 4.03
C GLY A 313 17.80 30.20 3.42
N MET A 314 17.10 29.06 3.33
CA MET A 314 15.74 29.02 2.77
C MET A 314 14.78 29.84 3.63
N GLU A 315 13.87 30.57 2.98
CA GLU A 315 12.81 31.32 3.66
C GLU A 315 11.68 30.43 4.18
N VAL A 316 11.60 29.17 3.68
CA VAL A 316 10.58 28.18 4.01
C VAL A 316 11.16 27.14 4.96
N ASP A 317 10.42 26.77 5.99
CA ASP A 317 10.80 25.68 6.88
C ASP A 317 10.71 24.31 6.17
N VAL A 318 11.52 23.35 6.64
CA VAL A 318 11.65 22.03 6.01
C VAL A 318 10.35 21.23 6.06
N ASP A 319 9.58 21.33 7.12
CA ASP A 319 8.35 20.54 7.26
C ASP A 319 7.29 21.01 6.26
N THR A 320 7.20 22.32 6.04
CA THR A 320 6.36 22.92 4.98
C THR A 320 6.81 22.45 3.60
N LEU A 321 8.12 22.52 3.31
CA LEU A 321 8.67 22.03 2.03
C LEU A 321 8.37 20.53 1.83
N LEU A 322 8.58 19.70 2.83
CA LEU A 322 8.31 18.26 2.75
C LEU A 322 6.82 17.96 2.58
N GLY A 323 5.95 18.72 3.26
CA GLY A 323 4.51 18.62 3.09
C GLY A 323 4.09 18.87 1.65
N GLU A 324 4.59 19.93 1.02
CA GLU A 324 4.32 20.24 -0.39
C GLU A 324 4.91 19.20 -1.34
N LEU A 325 6.15 18.77 -1.11
CA LEU A 325 6.78 17.70 -1.92
C LEU A 325 5.98 16.41 -1.87
N SER A 326 5.48 16.03 -0.70
CA SER A 326 4.71 14.79 -0.54
C SER A 326 3.32 14.88 -1.18
N ARG A 327 2.66 16.03 -1.08
CA ARG A 327 1.40 16.28 -1.83
C ARG A 327 1.63 16.16 -3.34
N LEU A 328 2.74 16.70 -3.83
CA LEU A 328 3.10 16.67 -5.25
C LEU A 328 3.57 15.28 -5.70
N ALA A 329 4.18 14.50 -4.84
CA ALA A 329 4.68 13.15 -5.17
C ALA A 329 3.58 12.22 -5.68
N GLY A 330 2.36 12.32 -5.12
CA GLY A 330 1.18 11.60 -5.62
C GLY A 330 0.79 12.02 -7.03
N ILE A 331 0.82 13.33 -7.30
CA ILE A 331 0.43 13.93 -8.58
C ILE A 331 1.46 13.62 -9.68
N LEU A 332 2.76 13.65 -9.35
CA LEU A 332 3.85 13.52 -10.33
C LEU A 332 4.17 12.06 -10.69
N ASN A 333 3.51 11.11 -10.03
CA ASN A 333 3.75 9.68 -10.24
C ASN A 333 5.26 9.36 -10.22
N ILE A 334 5.90 9.58 -9.05
CA ILE A 334 7.34 9.34 -8.85
C ILE A 334 7.58 7.83 -8.82
N ASP A 335 7.45 7.19 -9.97
CA ASP A 335 7.61 5.75 -10.13
C ASP A 335 8.98 5.38 -10.71
N VAL A 336 9.29 4.10 -10.61
CA VAL A 336 10.51 3.50 -11.15
C VAL A 336 10.59 3.75 -12.67
N GLY A 337 11.61 4.47 -13.11
CA GLY A 337 11.84 4.75 -14.53
C GLY A 337 11.69 6.22 -14.95
N THR A 338 11.21 7.09 -14.08
CA THR A 338 11.17 8.53 -14.33
C THR A 338 12.61 9.07 -14.39
N ASP A 339 12.91 9.89 -15.42
CA ASP A 339 14.17 10.64 -15.46
C ASP A 339 14.24 11.57 -14.23
N VAL A 340 15.18 11.27 -13.35
CA VAL A 340 15.34 11.96 -12.07
C VAL A 340 15.60 13.46 -12.29
N GLY A 341 16.30 13.83 -13.36
CA GLY A 341 16.55 15.25 -13.71
C GLY A 341 15.24 15.98 -14.05
N ALA A 342 14.47 15.42 -14.99
CA ALA A 342 13.18 15.98 -15.39
C ALA A 342 12.15 16.01 -14.23
N LEU A 343 12.29 15.10 -13.25
CA LEU A 343 11.46 15.11 -12.05
C LEU A 343 11.77 16.33 -11.17
N TYR A 344 13.06 16.60 -10.91
CA TYR A 344 13.44 17.77 -10.12
C TYR A 344 13.02 19.10 -10.77
N ASP A 345 13.11 19.20 -12.09
CA ASP A 345 12.65 20.40 -12.81
C ASP A 345 11.14 20.62 -12.61
N LYS A 346 10.33 19.55 -12.71
CA LYS A 346 8.88 19.64 -12.45
C LYS A 346 8.56 19.96 -10.99
N LEU A 347 9.32 19.40 -10.04
CA LEU A 347 9.13 19.69 -8.61
C LEU A 347 9.38 21.17 -8.32
N VAL A 348 10.47 21.74 -8.85
CA VAL A 348 10.79 23.16 -8.68
C VAL A 348 9.70 24.04 -9.31
N GLU A 349 9.24 23.72 -10.52
CA GLU A 349 8.14 24.43 -11.17
C GLU A 349 6.87 24.43 -10.30
N ARG A 350 6.47 23.28 -9.79
CA ARG A 350 5.28 23.14 -8.92
C ARG A 350 5.44 23.83 -7.57
N LEU A 351 6.62 23.78 -6.97
CA LEU A 351 6.91 24.50 -5.74
C LEU A 351 6.82 26.02 -5.94
N SER A 352 7.34 26.53 -7.07
CA SER A 352 7.24 27.93 -7.43
C SER A 352 5.78 28.38 -7.63
N GLU A 353 4.92 27.54 -8.25
CA GLU A 353 3.47 27.80 -8.33
C GLU A 353 2.81 27.97 -6.96
N ASN A 354 3.34 27.30 -5.93
CA ASN A 354 2.89 27.37 -4.54
C ASN A 354 3.65 28.43 -3.70
N GLY A 355 4.48 29.27 -4.35
CA GLY A 355 5.21 30.36 -3.71
C GLY A 355 6.50 29.93 -3.00
N ILE A 356 7.00 28.72 -3.28
CA ILE A 356 8.28 28.21 -2.75
C ILE A 356 9.33 28.27 -3.85
N GLU A 357 10.24 29.25 -3.76
CA GLU A 357 11.30 29.45 -4.74
C GLU A 357 12.57 28.71 -4.31
N LEU A 358 12.95 27.67 -5.06
CA LEU A 358 14.15 26.88 -4.86
C LEU A 358 14.80 26.54 -6.21
N SER A 359 16.11 26.48 -6.24
CA SER A 359 16.84 25.89 -7.35
C SER A 359 16.84 24.35 -7.24
N VAL A 360 17.06 23.65 -8.35
CA VAL A 360 17.23 22.19 -8.36
C VAL A 360 18.33 21.72 -7.41
N ASP A 361 19.44 22.47 -7.33
CA ASP A 361 20.57 22.12 -6.46
C ASP A 361 20.23 22.27 -4.98
N GLU A 362 19.50 23.31 -4.60
CA GLU A 362 18.99 23.48 -3.23
C GLU A 362 18.01 22.38 -2.87
N LEU A 363 17.06 22.06 -3.75
CA LEU A 363 16.11 20.98 -3.54
C LEU A 363 16.81 19.62 -3.35
N LYS A 364 17.82 19.30 -4.18
CA LYS A 364 18.63 18.08 -4.03
C LYS A 364 19.37 18.01 -2.70
N ARG A 365 19.95 19.12 -2.25
CA ARG A 365 20.67 19.16 -0.96
C ARG A 365 19.78 18.85 0.23
N VAL A 366 18.47 19.07 0.13
CA VAL A 366 17.50 18.66 1.15
C VAL A 366 17.03 17.24 0.93
N THR A 367 16.60 16.89 -0.29
CA THR A 367 15.91 15.64 -0.57
C THR A 367 16.82 14.41 -0.65
N GLU A 368 18.06 14.55 -1.08
CA GLU A 368 19.00 13.41 -1.17
C GLU A 368 19.38 12.83 0.20
N PRO A 369 19.79 13.62 1.22
CA PRO A 369 20.00 13.10 2.57
C PRO A 369 18.71 12.52 3.17
N LEU A 370 17.57 13.20 3.00
CA LEU A 370 16.28 12.71 3.50
C LEU A 370 15.89 11.37 2.90
N SER A 371 16.15 11.16 1.61
CA SER A 371 15.92 9.88 0.97
C SER A 371 16.64 8.73 1.69
N SER A 372 17.87 8.94 2.13
CA SER A 372 18.64 7.96 2.92
C SER A 372 18.11 7.83 4.35
N ILE A 373 17.77 8.95 5.00
CA ILE A 373 17.21 8.99 6.36
C ILE A 373 15.90 8.19 6.43
N TYR A 374 15.04 8.29 5.42
CA TYR A 374 13.78 7.57 5.36
C TYR A 374 13.91 6.11 4.92
N ALA A 375 14.79 5.82 3.97
CA ALA A 375 14.94 4.47 3.44
C ALA A 375 15.70 3.52 4.41
N ILE A 376 16.62 4.01 5.24
CA ILE A 376 17.39 3.17 6.17
C ILE A 376 16.48 2.44 7.16
N PRO A 377 15.58 3.09 7.92
CA PRO A 377 14.68 2.39 8.85
C PRO A 377 13.83 1.34 8.18
N ASP A 378 13.26 1.66 7.01
CA ASP A 378 12.43 0.74 6.23
C ASP A 378 13.23 -0.50 5.77
N HIS A 379 14.41 -0.29 5.19
CA HIS A 379 15.27 -1.40 4.73
C HIS A 379 15.77 -2.26 5.88
N MET A 380 16.09 -1.63 7.04
CA MET A 380 16.52 -2.35 8.24
C MET A 380 15.36 -3.16 8.84
N HIS A 381 14.15 -2.60 8.88
CA HIS A 381 12.96 -3.34 9.32
C HIS A 381 12.68 -4.55 8.42
N ALA A 382 12.69 -4.36 7.09
CA ALA A 382 12.57 -5.48 6.14
C ALA A 382 13.65 -6.54 6.35
N LEU A 383 14.91 -6.12 6.53
CA LEU A 383 16.03 -7.03 6.76
C LEU A 383 15.88 -7.79 8.07
N CYS A 384 15.50 -7.13 9.16
CA CYS A 384 15.27 -7.77 10.47
C CYS A 384 14.14 -8.83 10.38
N ASN A 385 13.06 -8.53 9.69
CA ASN A 385 11.97 -9.48 9.46
C ASN A 385 12.45 -10.70 8.67
N MET A 386 13.20 -10.49 7.57
CA MET A 386 13.77 -11.60 6.78
C MET A 386 14.71 -12.49 7.60
N LEU A 387 15.60 -11.86 8.39
CA LEU A 387 16.56 -12.59 9.23
C LEU A 387 15.86 -13.30 10.39
N GLY A 388 14.84 -12.67 10.98
CA GLY A 388 13.99 -13.26 12.03
C GLY A 388 13.33 -14.56 11.59
N ASP A 389 12.87 -14.63 10.33
CA ASP A 389 12.31 -15.84 9.72
C ASP A 389 13.40 -16.86 9.29
N GLY A 390 14.65 -16.63 9.67
CA GLY A 390 15.77 -17.55 9.43
C GLY A 390 16.34 -17.49 8.01
N LEU A 391 16.13 -16.37 7.28
CA LEU A 391 16.77 -16.19 5.98
C LEU A 391 18.23 -15.80 6.14
N VAL A 392 19.13 -16.49 5.44
CA VAL A 392 20.54 -16.15 5.40
C VAL A 392 20.87 -15.37 4.14
N PRO A 393 21.46 -14.16 4.22
CA PRO A 393 21.90 -13.42 3.04
C PRO A 393 22.83 -14.25 2.16
N SER A 394 22.53 -14.33 0.86
CA SER A 394 23.28 -15.16 -0.09
C SER A 394 23.32 -14.52 -1.47
N ASN A 395 23.81 -15.27 -2.48
CA ASN A 395 23.90 -14.79 -3.86
C ASN A 395 22.68 -15.18 -4.73
N ALA A 396 21.68 -15.88 -4.16
CA ALA A 396 20.56 -16.42 -4.93
C ALA A 396 19.24 -16.30 -4.17
N LYS A 397 18.12 -16.27 -4.92
CA LYS A 397 16.74 -16.30 -4.43
C LYS A 397 16.46 -15.22 -3.34
N ALA A 398 15.67 -15.54 -2.36
CA ALA A 398 15.34 -14.62 -1.25
C ALA A 398 16.59 -14.10 -0.50
N GLY A 399 17.63 -14.94 -0.35
CA GLY A 399 18.89 -14.52 0.30
C GLY A 399 19.63 -13.41 -0.46
N TYR A 400 19.48 -13.34 -1.79
CA TYR A 400 20.01 -12.22 -2.58
C TYR A 400 19.26 -10.91 -2.25
N LEU A 401 17.95 -10.97 -2.04
CA LEU A 401 17.14 -9.80 -1.69
C LEU A 401 17.55 -9.23 -0.33
N ALA A 402 17.73 -10.08 0.67
CA ALA A 402 18.25 -9.65 1.99
C ALA A 402 19.65 -9.03 1.87
N ARG A 403 20.56 -9.65 1.09
CA ARG A 403 21.89 -9.09 0.84
C ARG A 403 21.82 -7.75 0.10
N MET A 404 20.89 -7.58 -0.83
CA MET A 404 20.66 -6.32 -1.55
C MET A 404 20.25 -5.22 -0.59
N LEU A 405 19.27 -5.45 0.30
CA LEU A 405 18.82 -4.48 1.29
C LEU A 405 19.95 -4.09 2.25
N ALA A 406 20.71 -5.06 2.79
CA ALA A 406 21.85 -4.78 3.63
C ALA A 406 22.89 -3.88 2.95
N ARG A 407 23.21 -4.13 1.67
CA ARG A 407 24.14 -3.31 0.89
C ARG A 407 23.61 -1.91 0.60
N ARG A 408 22.28 -1.77 0.39
CA ARG A 408 21.64 -0.46 0.21
C ARG A 408 21.72 0.34 1.49
N ALA A 409 21.35 -0.25 2.65
CA ALA A 409 21.44 0.39 3.95
C ALA A 409 22.87 0.83 4.28
N CYS A 410 23.89 -0.04 4.02
CA CYS A 410 25.30 0.33 4.18
C CYS A 410 25.69 1.55 3.32
N ARG A 411 25.33 1.57 2.05
CA ARG A 411 25.66 2.68 1.16
C ARG A 411 25.00 3.97 1.60
N MET A 412 23.69 3.93 1.91
CA MET A 412 22.94 5.09 2.38
C MET A 412 23.51 5.65 3.69
N LYS A 413 23.92 4.78 4.60
CA LYS A 413 24.61 5.14 5.83
C LYS A 413 25.95 5.86 5.54
N ASP A 414 26.72 5.34 4.60
CA ASP A 414 28.00 5.94 4.20
C ASP A 414 27.79 7.29 3.51
N ASP A 415 26.75 7.43 2.67
CA ASP A 415 26.34 8.68 2.01
C ASP A 415 25.92 9.76 3.05
N LEU A 416 25.33 9.36 4.17
CA LEU A 416 25.03 10.26 5.31
C LEU A 416 26.27 10.60 6.17
N GLY A 417 27.45 10.04 5.86
CA GLY A 417 28.69 10.30 6.62
C GLY A 417 28.71 9.71 8.03
N THR A 418 27.81 8.78 8.36
CA THR A 418 27.73 8.21 9.71
C THR A 418 28.56 6.94 9.83
N SER A 419 29.22 6.76 11.00
CA SER A 419 30.04 5.58 11.33
C SER A 419 29.28 4.47 12.06
N VAL A 420 27.95 4.63 12.24
CA VAL A 420 27.10 3.66 12.96
C VAL A 420 27.09 2.31 12.25
N GLY A 421 27.14 1.20 13.02
CA GLY A 421 27.08 -0.16 12.47
C GLY A 421 25.67 -0.55 12.03
N LEU A 422 25.56 -1.54 11.11
CA LEU A 422 24.22 -2.06 10.70
C LEU A 422 23.46 -2.68 11.89
N ALA A 423 24.18 -3.30 12.84
CA ALA A 423 23.55 -3.88 14.03
C ALA A 423 22.89 -2.80 14.90
N ASP A 424 23.55 -1.64 15.03
CA ASP A 424 23.00 -0.51 15.79
C ASP A 424 21.78 0.10 15.09
N LEU A 425 21.84 0.21 13.75
CA LEU A 425 20.69 0.63 12.94
C LEU A 425 19.49 -0.31 13.08
N GLY A 426 19.73 -1.62 13.20
CA GLY A 426 18.68 -2.60 13.38
C GLY A 426 18.14 -2.70 14.82
N ALA A 427 18.91 -2.23 15.80
CA ALA A 427 18.50 -2.22 17.20
C ALA A 427 17.66 -0.97 17.57
N HIS A 428 17.82 0.11 16.82
CA HIS A 428 17.08 1.37 17.00
C HIS A 428 15.75 1.35 16.28
#